data_1749093206926de47488397504e79dff
#
_entry.id   1749093206926de47488397504e79dff
#
_cell.length_a   1.000
_cell.length_b   1.000
_cell.length_c   1.000
_cell.angle_alpha   90.00
_cell.angle_beta   90.00
_cell.angle_gamma   90.00
#
_symmetry.space_group_name_H-M   'P 1'
#
loop_
_entity.id
_entity.type
_entity.pdbx_description
1 polymer ?
#
loop_
_entity_poly.entity_id
_entity_poly.type
_entity_poly.pdbx_seq_one_letter_code
_entity_poly.pdbx_strand_id
1 'polypeptide(L)'
;MSISRRSFLKYSAGALVAVPFLAKFSPWGPAYAADPQLPLIKDGEEPGKALKYCSNADKPTKLCELRKAKDKAKQYCYNCQLYTKTDGEKKAGTGKCMIMPKNRVHGGGWCMSWVQNPAVKD
;
A
#
# COMPACT_ATOMS: atom_id res chain seq x y z
N MET A 1 12.61 50.28 8.72
CA MET A 1 12.58 50.45 7.25
C MET A 1 11.39 49.69 6.72
N SER A 2 10.36 50.35 6.31
CA SER A 2 9.23 49.71 5.65
C SER A 2 9.51 49.60 4.15
N ILE A 3 9.76 48.40 3.69
CA ILE A 3 9.87 48.16 2.26
C ILE A 3 8.46 48.18 1.70
N SER A 4 8.17 49.22 0.92
CA SER A 4 6.88 49.37 0.26
C SER A 4 6.65 48.15 -0.69
N ARG A 5 5.47 47.58 -0.63
CA ARG A 5 5.04 46.49 -1.51
C ARG A 5 5.19 46.81 -3.00
N ARG A 6 5.25 48.08 -3.33
CA ARG A 6 5.46 48.58 -4.71
C ARG A 6 6.92 48.42 -5.18
N SER A 7 7.88 48.46 -4.26
CA SER A 7 9.30 48.24 -4.61
C SER A 7 9.63 46.79 -4.89
N PHE A 8 8.92 45.86 -4.29
CA PHE A 8 9.13 44.45 -4.52
C PHE A 8 8.77 44.02 -5.95
N LEU A 9 7.72 44.62 -6.52
CA LEU A 9 7.28 44.35 -7.89
C LEU A 9 8.22 44.88 -8.98
N LYS A 10 9.07 45.85 -8.68
CA LYS A 10 10.02 46.39 -9.65
C LYS A 10 11.27 45.53 -9.85
N TYR A 11 11.57 44.69 -8.89
CA TYR A 11 12.74 43.80 -8.92
C TYR A 11 12.41 42.38 -9.36
N SER A 12 11.15 42.01 -9.43
CA SER A 12 10.74 40.68 -9.87
C SER A 12 10.57 40.51 -11.38
N ALA A 13 10.74 41.61 -12.16
CA ALA A 13 10.56 41.55 -13.62
C ALA A 13 11.81 41.12 -14.40
N GLY A 14 12.90 40.76 -13.72
CA GLY A 14 14.18 40.53 -14.37
C GLY A 14 14.71 39.08 -14.36
N ALA A 15 13.96 38.13 -13.83
CA ALA A 15 14.45 36.77 -13.71
C ALA A 15 13.50 35.73 -14.36
N LEU A 16 13.10 36.02 -15.61
CA LEU A 16 12.58 35.01 -16.50
C LEU A 16 13.74 34.29 -17.18
N VAL A 17 14.62 33.69 -16.40
CA VAL A 17 15.37 32.57 -16.92
C VAL A 17 14.49 31.36 -16.66
N ALA A 18 13.66 31.07 -17.63
CA ALA A 18 13.02 29.77 -17.71
C ALA A 18 14.13 28.73 -17.72
N VAL A 19 14.35 28.10 -16.60
CA VAL A 19 15.14 26.88 -16.54
C VAL A 19 14.16 25.72 -16.76
N PRO A 20 14.00 25.25 -18.00
CA PRO A 20 13.07 24.15 -18.30
C PRO A 20 13.56 22.82 -17.74
N PHE A 21 14.68 22.84 -17.04
CA PHE A 21 15.34 21.62 -16.57
C PHE A 21 14.85 21.13 -15.19
N LEU A 22 14.15 21.98 -14.45
CA LEU A 22 13.70 21.59 -13.09
C LEU A 22 12.36 20.88 -13.05
N ALA A 23 11.66 20.78 -14.17
CA ALA A 23 10.38 20.08 -14.22
C ALA A 23 10.51 18.55 -14.10
N LYS A 24 11.72 18.01 -14.26
CA LYS A 24 11.98 16.57 -14.13
C LYS A 24 12.51 16.15 -12.75
N PHE A 25 12.84 17.11 -11.91
CA PHE A 25 13.34 16.87 -10.57
C PHE A 25 12.43 17.53 -9.57
N SER A 26 11.21 17.03 -9.46
CA SER A 26 10.36 17.39 -8.34
C SER A 26 10.68 16.45 -7.17
N PRO A 27 11.34 16.92 -6.10
CA PRO A 27 11.50 16.13 -4.89
C PRO A 27 10.15 15.83 -4.21
N TRP A 28 9.09 16.42 -4.72
CA TRP A 28 7.71 16.29 -4.29
C TRP A 28 6.91 15.40 -5.25
N GLY A 29 7.57 14.63 -6.09
CA GLY A 29 6.90 13.60 -6.87
C GLY A 29 6.06 12.72 -5.96
N PRO A 30 4.98 12.09 -6.45
CA PRO A 30 4.08 11.28 -5.64
C PRO A 30 4.82 10.06 -5.09
N ALA A 31 5.62 10.28 -4.02
CA ALA A 31 6.30 9.23 -3.28
C ALA A 31 5.30 8.24 -2.65
N TYR A 32 4.02 8.56 -2.74
CA TYR A 32 2.90 7.77 -2.23
C TYR A 32 2.18 6.97 -3.32
N ALA A 33 2.59 7.09 -4.58
CA ALA A 33 2.13 6.16 -5.59
C ALA A 33 2.45 4.75 -5.08
N ALA A 34 1.44 3.93 -4.95
CA ALA A 34 1.60 2.54 -4.58
C ALA A 34 2.67 1.95 -5.47
N ASP A 35 3.80 1.55 -4.87
CA ASP A 35 4.87 0.95 -5.62
C ASP A 35 4.46 -0.45 -6.04
N PRO A 36 4.10 -0.67 -7.32
CA PRO A 36 3.72 -1.99 -7.81
C PRO A 36 4.91 -2.95 -7.85
N GLN A 37 6.11 -2.44 -7.55
CA GLN A 37 7.35 -3.19 -7.60
C GLN A 37 7.65 -3.95 -6.31
N LEU A 38 6.90 -3.72 -5.23
CA LEU A 38 7.10 -4.49 -4.01
C LEU A 38 6.89 -5.98 -4.29
N PRO A 39 7.79 -6.86 -3.80
CA PRO A 39 7.66 -8.29 -4.01
C PRO A 39 6.44 -8.85 -3.28
N LEU A 40 5.80 -9.84 -3.88
CA LEU A 40 4.80 -10.65 -3.20
C LEU A 40 5.46 -11.49 -2.13
N ILE A 41 4.91 -11.48 -0.93
CA ILE A 41 5.39 -12.34 0.14
C ILE A 41 5.04 -13.80 -0.16
N LYS A 42 5.99 -14.68 0.08
CA LYS A 42 5.79 -16.13 -0.05
C LYS A 42 5.43 -16.74 1.29
N ASP A 43 4.72 -17.85 1.24
CA ASP A 43 4.41 -18.62 2.44
C ASP A 43 5.70 -19.05 3.15
N GLY A 44 5.78 -18.79 4.45
CA GLY A 44 6.96 -19.10 5.25
C GLY A 44 8.04 -18.03 5.28
N GLU A 45 7.91 -16.93 4.53
CA GLU A 45 8.80 -15.78 4.62
C GLU A 45 8.40 -14.85 5.77
N GLU A 46 9.37 -14.25 6.41
CA GLU A 46 9.12 -13.18 7.39
C GLU A 46 8.77 -11.85 6.67
N PRO A 47 7.89 -11.03 7.20
CA PRO A 47 7.18 -11.17 8.49
C PRO A 47 5.92 -12.06 8.44
N GLY A 48 5.56 -12.59 7.30
CA GLY A 48 4.35 -13.39 7.11
C GLY A 48 4.31 -14.64 7.98
N LYS A 49 5.46 -15.30 8.18
CA LYS A 49 5.56 -16.47 9.05
C LYS A 49 5.14 -16.17 10.49
N ALA A 50 5.59 -15.05 11.04
CA ALA A 50 5.21 -14.61 12.39
C ALA A 50 3.71 -14.30 12.51
N LEU A 51 3.10 -13.83 11.42
CA LEU A 51 1.68 -13.49 11.33
C LEU A 51 0.80 -14.67 10.89
N LYS A 52 1.35 -15.84 10.72
CA LYS A 52 0.65 -17.02 10.21
C LYS A 52 -0.01 -16.76 8.85
N TYR A 53 0.69 -16.01 8.00
CA TYR A 53 0.22 -15.66 6.67
C TYR A 53 0.22 -16.88 5.74
N CYS A 54 -0.82 -16.98 4.93
CA CYS A 54 -0.87 -17.86 3.77
C CYS A 54 -1.37 -17.11 2.53
N SER A 55 -0.81 -17.44 1.38
CA SER A 55 -1.14 -16.78 0.11
C SER A 55 -2.51 -17.19 -0.44
N ASN A 56 -3.02 -18.33 -0.03
CA ASN A 56 -4.33 -18.84 -0.44
C ASN A 56 -5.11 -19.34 0.77
N ALA A 57 -6.06 -18.54 1.23
CA ALA A 57 -6.88 -18.87 2.39
C ALA A 57 -7.85 -20.03 2.14
N ASP A 58 -8.22 -20.31 0.89
CA ASP A 58 -9.09 -21.44 0.53
C ASP A 58 -8.36 -22.79 0.62
N LYS A 59 -7.01 -22.74 0.58
CA LYS A 59 -6.14 -23.91 0.74
C LYS A 59 -5.12 -23.67 1.85
N PRO A 60 -5.57 -23.57 3.10
CA PRO A 60 -4.67 -23.24 4.20
C PRO A 60 -3.61 -24.30 4.41
N THR A 61 -2.38 -23.88 4.51
CA THR A 61 -1.23 -24.71 4.85
C THR A 61 -1.08 -24.83 6.37
N LYS A 62 -0.08 -25.58 6.83
CA LYS A 62 0.26 -25.67 8.27
C LYS A 62 0.56 -24.28 8.87
N LEU A 63 1.07 -23.36 8.08
CA LEU A 63 1.40 -21.99 8.55
C LEU A 63 0.15 -21.19 8.95
N CYS A 64 -0.94 -21.39 8.23
CA CYS A 64 -2.21 -20.69 8.48
C CYS A 64 -3.34 -21.67 8.90
N GLU A 65 -3.01 -22.67 9.67
CA GLU A 65 -3.97 -23.69 10.08
C GLU A 65 -5.17 -23.13 10.81
N LEU A 66 -5.00 -22.03 11.55
CA LEU A 66 -6.08 -21.31 12.22
C LEU A 66 -7.17 -20.85 11.25
N ARG A 67 -6.83 -20.67 9.97
CA ARG A 67 -7.79 -20.26 8.93
C ARG A 67 -8.85 -21.31 8.64
N LYS A 68 -8.61 -22.56 8.99
CA LYS A 68 -9.54 -23.69 8.76
C LYS A 68 -10.79 -23.58 9.63
N ALA A 69 -10.78 -22.79 10.71
CA ALA A 69 -11.92 -22.61 11.58
C ALA A 69 -13.10 -22.02 10.81
N LYS A 70 -14.31 -22.53 11.06
CA LYS A 70 -15.53 -22.15 10.32
C LYS A 70 -15.87 -20.66 10.43
N ASP A 71 -15.61 -20.06 11.59
CA ASP A 71 -15.82 -18.63 11.83
C ASP A 71 -14.91 -17.74 10.99
N LYS A 72 -13.84 -18.29 10.41
CA LYS A 72 -12.87 -17.58 9.57
C LYS A 72 -13.08 -17.80 8.07
N ALA A 73 -14.12 -18.52 7.67
CA ALA A 73 -14.37 -18.91 6.29
C ALA A 73 -14.49 -17.74 5.31
N LYS A 74 -14.89 -16.57 5.79
CA LYS A 74 -15.02 -15.34 5.00
C LYS A 74 -13.88 -14.34 5.20
N GLN A 75 -12.84 -14.70 5.90
CA GLN A 75 -11.70 -13.84 6.16
C GLN A 75 -10.66 -13.99 5.04
N TYR A 76 -10.42 -12.90 4.32
CA TYR A 76 -9.39 -12.80 3.28
C TYR A 76 -8.67 -11.47 3.39
N CYS A 77 -7.47 -11.38 2.84
CA CYS A 77 -6.74 -10.12 2.83
C CYS A 77 -7.54 -9.01 2.14
N TYR A 78 -8.24 -9.29 1.05
CA TYR A 78 -8.98 -8.26 0.30
C TYR A 78 -10.09 -7.58 1.11
N ASN A 79 -10.65 -8.23 2.12
CA ASN A 79 -11.66 -7.65 3.01
C ASN A 79 -11.13 -7.30 4.41
N CYS A 80 -9.82 -7.22 4.55
CA CYS A 80 -9.14 -6.79 5.76
C CYS A 80 -8.90 -5.28 5.76
N GLN A 81 -9.07 -4.61 6.90
CA GLN A 81 -8.79 -3.18 7.05
C GLN A 81 -7.34 -2.80 6.74
N LEU A 82 -6.41 -3.71 6.96
CA LEU A 82 -4.98 -3.49 6.76
C LEU A 82 -4.56 -3.59 5.30
N TYR A 83 -5.46 -4.02 4.44
CA TYR A 83 -5.20 -4.25 3.02
C TYR A 83 -5.52 -3.02 2.18
N THR A 84 -4.62 -2.68 1.26
CA THR A 84 -4.84 -1.67 0.23
C THR A 84 -4.58 -2.29 -1.14
N LYS A 85 -5.61 -2.40 -1.96
CA LYS A 85 -5.51 -2.96 -3.30
C LYS A 85 -4.48 -2.20 -4.16
N THR A 86 -3.62 -2.93 -4.84
CA THR A 86 -2.70 -2.38 -5.84
C THR A 86 -3.01 -2.87 -7.25
N ASP A 87 -3.44 -4.11 -7.39
CA ASP A 87 -3.72 -4.74 -8.67
C ASP A 87 -4.77 -5.83 -8.54
N GLY A 88 -5.56 -6.05 -9.59
CA GLY A 88 -6.60 -7.06 -9.63
C GLY A 88 -7.76 -6.81 -8.66
N GLU A 89 -8.68 -7.75 -8.60
CA GLU A 89 -9.89 -7.63 -7.78
C GLU A 89 -10.03 -8.80 -6.80
N LYS A 90 -10.50 -8.51 -5.60
CA LYS A 90 -10.81 -9.50 -4.56
C LYS A 90 -9.69 -10.55 -4.39
N LYS A 91 -10.04 -11.83 -4.45
CA LYS A 91 -9.09 -12.94 -4.25
C LYS A 91 -8.01 -13.03 -5.35
N ALA A 92 -8.31 -12.60 -6.56
CA ALA A 92 -7.37 -12.58 -7.68
C ALA A 92 -6.40 -11.39 -7.63
N GLY A 93 -6.69 -10.40 -6.79
CA GLY A 93 -5.89 -9.19 -6.65
C GLY A 93 -4.69 -9.34 -5.74
N THR A 94 -3.87 -8.34 -5.77
CA THR A 94 -2.75 -8.15 -4.84
C THR A 94 -2.81 -6.77 -4.23
N GLY A 95 -2.18 -6.58 -3.09
CA GLY A 95 -2.18 -5.29 -2.42
C GLY A 95 -1.12 -5.18 -1.35
N LYS A 96 -1.07 -4.00 -0.75
CA LYS A 96 -0.21 -3.71 0.38
C LYS A 96 -0.91 -4.07 1.68
N CYS A 97 -0.13 -4.53 2.64
CA CYS A 97 -0.59 -4.77 4.00
C CYS A 97 0.16 -3.84 4.96
N MET A 98 -0.55 -3.14 5.84
CA MET A 98 0.04 -2.18 6.78
C MET A 98 1.05 -2.80 7.73
N ILE A 99 0.88 -4.08 8.07
CA ILE A 99 1.78 -4.81 8.97
C ILE A 99 2.90 -5.54 8.23
N MET A 100 2.90 -5.49 6.90
CA MET A 100 3.95 -6.04 6.04
C MET A 100 4.35 -5.00 4.98
N PRO A 101 4.95 -3.87 5.40
CA PRO A 101 5.12 -2.69 4.53
C PRO A 101 6.12 -2.90 3.39
N LYS A 102 6.97 -3.91 3.47
CA LYS A 102 7.99 -4.22 2.46
C LYS A 102 7.52 -5.23 1.42
N ASN A 103 6.30 -5.73 1.55
CA ASN A 103 5.77 -6.77 0.68
C ASN A 103 4.35 -6.44 0.22
N ARG A 104 3.98 -7.01 -0.91
CA ARG A 104 2.58 -7.14 -1.29
C ARG A 104 2.05 -8.49 -0.82
N VAL A 105 0.76 -8.57 -0.62
CA VAL A 105 0.05 -9.79 -0.23
C VAL A 105 -1.01 -10.14 -1.26
N HIS A 106 -1.36 -11.40 -1.35
CA HIS A 106 -2.48 -11.83 -2.18
C HIS A 106 -3.81 -11.45 -1.54
N GLY A 107 -4.74 -10.92 -2.34
CA GLY A 107 -6.10 -10.62 -1.87
C GLY A 107 -6.83 -11.84 -1.33
N GLY A 108 -6.58 -13.01 -1.93
CA GLY A 108 -7.09 -14.31 -1.47
C GLY A 108 -6.32 -14.94 -0.31
N GLY A 109 -5.32 -14.24 0.23
CA GLY A 109 -4.54 -14.68 1.38
C GLY A 109 -5.24 -14.42 2.71
N TRP A 110 -4.56 -14.78 3.79
CA TRP A 110 -5.03 -14.56 5.16
C TRP A 110 -3.84 -14.48 6.13
N CYS A 111 -4.01 -13.74 7.21
CA CYS A 111 -3.10 -13.79 8.36
C CYS A 111 -3.90 -13.72 9.67
N MET A 112 -3.25 -14.05 10.78
CA MET A 112 -3.91 -14.06 12.09
C MET A 112 -4.31 -12.67 12.61
N SER A 113 -3.77 -11.62 12.03
CA SER A 113 -4.09 -10.23 12.39
C SER A 113 -5.26 -9.65 11.57
N TRP A 114 -5.99 -10.48 10.88
CA TRP A 114 -7.12 -10.04 10.07
C TRP A 114 -8.15 -9.24 10.89
N VAL A 115 -8.58 -8.11 10.32
CA VAL A 115 -9.63 -7.25 10.90
C VAL A 115 -10.63 -6.92 9.79
N GLN A 116 -11.89 -7.12 10.04
CA GLN A 116 -12.94 -6.86 9.06
C GLN A 116 -12.94 -5.40 8.58
N ASN A 117 -12.96 -5.21 7.27
CA ASN A 117 -13.16 -3.91 6.66
C ASN A 117 -14.66 -3.70 6.39
N PRO A 118 -15.34 -2.79 7.10
CA PRO A 118 -16.77 -2.58 6.93
C PRO A 118 -17.14 -1.95 5.58
N ALA A 119 -16.19 -1.38 4.86
CA ALA A 119 -16.40 -0.81 3.54
C ALA A 119 -16.45 -1.87 2.43
N VAL A 120 -15.93 -3.06 2.68
CA VAL A 120 -15.94 -4.18 1.74
C VAL A 120 -17.06 -5.13 2.11
N LYS A 121 -18.04 -5.20 1.25
CA LYS A 121 -19.15 -6.17 1.35
C LYS A 121 -18.86 -7.35 0.43
N ASP A 122 -19.06 -8.54 0.94
CA ASP A 122 -18.99 -9.78 0.16
C ASP A 122 -20.16 -9.91 -0.81
#